data_303e01231cd921a9a6504ed114cf245c
#
_entry.id   303e01231cd921a9a6504ed114cf245c
#
_cell.length_a   1.000
_cell.length_b   1.000
_cell.length_c   1.000
_cell.angle_alpha   90.00
_cell.angle_beta   90.00
_cell.angle_gamma   90.00
#
_symmetry.space_group_name_H-M   'P 1'
#
loop_
_entity.id
_entity.type
_entity.pdbx_description
1 polymer ?
#
loop_
_entity_poly.entity_id
_entity_poly.type
_entity_poly.pdbx_seq_one_letter_code
_entity_poly.pdbx_strand_id
1 'polypeptide(L)'
;MRPVTLSVIAAHVGCSKNTVSLALRGDSQIPESTREVIRKAADKLGYRPNAVVSHLMAQLRSSQTARFQAKLALINAHRDPKAFRTHATIPAYVLGCERRATKLGYDFDHFWLHDPKLKAESWIRILRTRGIKGIIVVGMMDQNHLPPHLRAVWETFPCVVTGVRTRDPALSFSCVDHHDLTLQAFEQALALGYQRPALVLDERIDRLVEGRFSGAMLSAQQNLPANRRVPAFIQIDRARTDRKLFHRWFDRHQPDVLLSLYNIVFPWLK
;
A
#
# COMPACT_ATOMS: atom_id res chain seq x y z
N MET A 1 -39.41 0.53 3.89
CA MET A 1 -39.34 1.35 5.13
C MET A 1 -37.90 1.78 5.37
N ARG A 2 -37.64 3.07 5.61
CA ARG A 2 -36.27 3.51 5.97
C ARG A 2 -35.96 3.05 7.40
N PRO A 3 -34.76 2.52 7.67
CA PRO A 3 -34.39 2.08 9.03
C PRO A 3 -34.38 3.28 9.98
N VAL A 4 -34.90 3.09 11.18
CA VAL A 4 -34.90 4.11 12.24
C VAL A 4 -33.47 4.33 12.70
N THR A 5 -33.03 5.59 12.75
CA THR A 5 -31.66 5.99 13.10
C THR A 5 -31.65 6.74 14.44
N LEU A 6 -30.46 6.86 15.06
CA LEU A 6 -30.29 7.67 16.28
C LEU A 6 -30.75 9.13 16.09
N SER A 7 -30.65 9.66 14.87
CA SER A 7 -31.11 11.01 14.55
C SER A 7 -32.63 11.15 14.63
N VAL A 8 -33.39 10.10 14.26
CA VAL A 8 -34.85 10.07 14.35
C VAL A 8 -35.31 10.05 15.82
N ILE A 9 -34.63 9.24 16.66
CA ILE A 9 -34.87 9.22 18.09
C ILE A 9 -34.57 10.57 18.75
N ALA A 10 -33.43 11.16 18.39
CA ALA A 10 -32.98 12.46 18.89
C ALA A 10 -34.01 13.57 18.58
N ALA A 11 -34.54 13.62 17.35
CA ALA A 11 -35.57 14.54 16.96
C ALA A 11 -36.90 14.29 17.71
N HIS A 12 -37.27 13.01 17.98
CA HIS A 12 -38.48 12.65 18.68
C HIS A 12 -38.47 13.02 20.18
N VAL A 13 -37.27 12.92 20.81
CA VAL A 13 -37.11 13.21 22.26
C VAL A 13 -36.62 14.63 22.53
N GLY A 14 -36.25 15.39 21.51
CA GLY A 14 -35.73 16.78 21.62
C GLY A 14 -34.33 16.89 22.22
N CYS A 15 -33.45 15.89 21.99
CA CYS A 15 -32.07 15.90 22.49
C CYS A 15 -31.05 15.67 21.38
N SER A 16 -29.76 15.77 21.73
CA SER A 16 -28.68 15.54 20.74
C SER A 16 -28.54 14.06 20.39
N LYS A 17 -28.09 13.76 19.18
CA LYS A 17 -27.74 12.40 18.75
C LYS A 17 -26.71 11.73 19.67
N ASN A 18 -25.80 12.53 20.23
CA ASN A 18 -24.82 12.05 21.19
C ASN A 18 -25.49 11.62 22.52
N THR A 19 -26.43 12.43 23.03
CA THR A 19 -27.21 12.10 24.22
C THR A 19 -27.99 10.79 24.06
N VAL A 20 -28.66 10.59 22.90
CA VAL A 20 -29.33 9.33 22.58
C VAL A 20 -28.34 8.16 22.58
N SER A 21 -27.21 8.32 21.98
CA SER A 21 -26.17 7.28 21.89
C SER A 21 -25.60 6.90 23.25
N LEU A 22 -25.37 7.87 24.14
CA LEU A 22 -24.94 7.63 25.52
C LEU A 22 -26.02 6.94 26.35
N ALA A 23 -27.27 7.42 26.28
CA ALA A 23 -28.40 6.89 27.01
C ALA A 23 -28.69 5.41 26.65
N LEU A 24 -28.71 5.08 25.37
CA LEU A 24 -28.97 3.70 24.92
C LEU A 24 -27.88 2.71 25.33
N ARG A 25 -26.69 3.20 25.65
CA ARG A 25 -25.56 2.40 26.16
C ARG A 25 -25.53 2.30 27.69
N GLY A 26 -26.40 3.01 28.36
CA GLY A 26 -26.43 3.03 29.83
C GLY A 26 -25.31 3.87 30.45
N ASP A 27 -24.76 4.87 29.71
CA ASP A 27 -23.67 5.72 30.19
C ASP A 27 -24.12 6.53 31.41
N SER A 28 -23.29 6.56 32.46
CA SER A 28 -23.60 7.21 33.75
C SER A 28 -23.66 8.74 33.65
N GLN A 29 -23.13 9.35 32.58
CA GLN A 29 -23.23 10.78 32.32
C GLN A 29 -24.69 11.23 32.04
N ILE A 30 -25.57 10.32 31.66
CA ILE A 30 -26.99 10.59 31.40
C ILE A 30 -27.83 10.12 32.57
N PRO A 31 -28.66 11.01 33.20
CA PRO A 31 -29.55 10.63 34.30
C PRO A 31 -30.47 9.47 33.93
N GLU A 32 -30.80 8.59 34.92
CA GLU A 32 -31.61 7.40 34.67
C GLU A 32 -32.98 7.73 34.09
N SER A 33 -33.62 8.80 34.60
CA SER A 33 -34.89 9.27 34.06
C SER A 33 -34.85 9.62 32.60
N THR A 34 -33.77 10.26 32.14
CA THR A 34 -33.55 10.57 30.74
C THR A 34 -33.23 9.33 29.91
N ARG A 35 -32.48 8.36 30.46
CA ARG A 35 -32.20 7.08 29.83
C ARG A 35 -33.48 6.28 29.57
N GLU A 36 -34.40 6.26 30.55
CA GLU A 36 -35.69 5.59 30.38
C GLU A 36 -36.57 6.21 29.31
N VAL A 37 -36.65 7.55 29.24
CA VAL A 37 -37.41 8.27 28.21
C VAL A 37 -36.88 7.90 26.81
N ILE A 38 -35.55 7.92 26.65
CA ILE A 38 -34.94 7.59 25.39
C ILE A 38 -35.11 6.13 25.01
N ARG A 39 -35.01 5.17 25.95
CA ARG A 39 -35.28 3.75 25.71
C ARG A 39 -36.72 3.50 25.26
N LYS A 40 -37.71 4.07 25.98
CA LYS A 40 -39.13 3.97 25.60
C LYS A 40 -39.41 4.55 24.21
N ALA A 41 -38.78 5.66 23.85
CA ALA A 41 -38.90 6.25 22.53
C ALA A 41 -38.24 5.36 21.43
N ALA A 42 -37.07 4.77 21.70
CA ALA A 42 -36.40 3.86 20.79
C ALA A 42 -37.23 2.60 20.51
N ASP A 43 -37.81 2.00 21.57
CA ASP A 43 -38.68 0.81 21.46
C ASP A 43 -39.95 1.14 20.68
N LYS A 44 -40.61 2.27 21.00
CA LYS A 44 -41.83 2.73 20.29
C LYS A 44 -41.58 2.96 18.79
N LEU A 45 -40.41 3.48 18.42
CA LEU A 45 -40.04 3.72 17.05
C LEU A 45 -39.50 2.47 16.33
N GLY A 46 -39.32 1.35 17.04
CA GLY A 46 -38.80 0.11 16.48
C GLY A 46 -37.31 0.15 16.18
N TYR A 47 -36.55 0.97 16.90
CA TYR A 47 -35.10 1.05 16.73
C TYR A 47 -34.43 -0.24 17.22
N ARG A 48 -33.67 -0.87 16.36
CA ARG A 48 -32.81 -2.00 16.72
C ARG A 48 -31.34 -1.62 16.51
N PRO A 49 -30.50 -1.65 17.58
CA PRO A 49 -29.08 -1.44 17.45
C PRO A 49 -28.49 -2.45 16.47
N ASN A 50 -27.73 -1.96 15.47
CA ASN A 50 -26.96 -2.86 14.62
C ASN A 50 -25.74 -3.35 15.44
N ALA A 51 -25.72 -4.64 15.78
CA ALA A 51 -24.68 -5.24 16.60
C ALA A 51 -23.28 -5.06 15.98
N VAL A 52 -23.14 -5.13 14.64
CA VAL A 52 -21.88 -4.94 13.93
C VAL A 52 -21.41 -3.49 14.07
N VAL A 53 -22.29 -2.52 13.86
CA VAL A 53 -21.97 -1.09 14.02
C VAL A 53 -21.65 -0.77 15.47
N SER A 54 -22.39 -1.32 16.43
CA SER A 54 -22.17 -1.12 17.87
C SER A 54 -20.80 -1.68 18.29
N HIS A 55 -20.43 -2.85 17.79
CA HIS A 55 -19.13 -3.47 18.04
C HIS A 55 -17.99 -2.64 17.42
N LEU A 56 -18.13 -2.22 16.18
CA LEU A 56 -17.14 -1.36 15.49
C LEU A 56 -16.94 -0.02 16.23
N MET A 57 -18.02 0.62 16.66
CA MET A 57 -17.96 1.87 17.43
C MET A 57 -17.40 1.68 18.84
N ALA A 58 -17.60 0.53 19.46
CA ALA A 58 -16.95 0.19 20.72
C ALA A 58 -15.44 0.01 20.54
N GLN A 59 -15.00 -0.65 19.47
CA GLN A 59 -13.60 -0.79 19.12
C GLN A 59 -12.92 0.57 18.84
N LEU A 60 -13.58 1.47 18.12
CA LEU A 60 -13.06 2.82 17.85
C LEU A 60 -12.88 3.67 19.12
N ARG A 61 -13.72 3.47 20.14
CA ARG A 61 -13.62 4.20 21.43
C ARG A 61 -12.57 3.62 22.38
N SER A 62 -12.34 2.31 22.33
CA SER A 62 -11.32 1.63 23.16
C SER A 62 -9.89 1.83 22.65
N SER A 63 -9.70 2.54 21.54
CA SER A 63 -8.42 2.68 20.82
C SER A 63 -7.45 3.69 21.43
N GLN A 64 -7.57 4.08 22.68
CA GLN A 64 -6.50 4.83 23.37
C GLN A 64 -5.29 3.96 23.77
N THR A 65 -5.46 2.63 23.82
CA THR A 65 -4.38 1.65 23.84
C THR A 65 -4.70 0.60 22.79
N ALA A 66 -3.80 0.37 21.83
CA ALA A 66 -3.99 -0.58 20.73
C ALA A 66 -4.22 -2.00 21.31
N ARG A 67 -5.51 -2.34 21.56
CA ARG A 67 -5.89 -3.69 21.96
C ARG A 67 -5.67 -4.61 20.78
N PHE A 68 -5.01 -5.74 21.00
CA PHE A 68 -4.81 -6.77 19.98
C PHE A 68 -6.11 -7.06 19.23
N GLN A 69 -6.08 -6.88 17.90
CA GLN A 69 -7.24 -7.11 17.02
C GLN A 69 -7.14 -8.47 16.34
N ALA A 70 -6.03 -8.71 15.65
CA ALA A 70 -5.79 -9.93 14.91
C ALA A 70 -4.33 -10.05 14.45
N LYS A 71 -3.98 -11.23 13.96
CA LYS A 71 -2.74 -11.46 13.23
C LYS A 71 -2.93 -11.32 11.73
N LEU A 72 -1.91 -10.75 11.08
CA LEU A 72 -1.79 -10.63 9.63
C LEU A 72 -0.56 -11.43 9.18
N ALA A 73 -0.56 -11.86 7.93
CA ALA A 73 0.63 -12.42 7.29
C ALA A 73 1.38 -11.32 6.53
N LEU A 74 2.67 -11.16 6.78
CA LEU A 74 3.57 -10.36 5.98
C LEU A 74 4.42 -11.29 5.11
N ILE A 75 4.14 -11.31 3.81
CA ILE A 75 4.75 -12.27 2.88
C ILE A 75 5.87 -11.61 2.09
N ASN A 76 7.08 -12.11 2.25
CA ASN A 76 8.21 -11.76 1.39
C ASN A 76 8.06 -12.46 0.03
N ALA A 77 7.77 -11.70 -1.01
CA ALA A 77 7.66 -12.21 -2.39
C ALA A 77 8.98 -12.12 -3.17
N HIS A 78 10.04 -11.58 -2.58
CA HIS A 78 11.36 -11.56 -3.19
C HIS A 78 12.01 -12.94 -3.16
N ARG A 79 12.84 -13.26 -4.17
CA ARG A 79 13.53 -14.56 -4.23
C ARG A 79 14.53 -14.77 -3.11
N ASP A 80 15.17 -13.68 -2.63
CA ASP A 80 16.02 -13.72 -1.45
C ASP A 80 15.16 -13.78 -0.17
N PRO A 81 15.25 -14.83 0.64
CA PRO A 81 14.51 -14.93 1.91
C PRO A 81 14.88 -13.84 2.90
N LYS A 82 16.07 -13.24 2.77
CA LYS A 82 16.57 -12.17 3.64
C LYS A 82 16.20 -10.77 3.16
N ALA A 83 15.48 -10.62 2.05
CA ALA A 83 15.19 -9.33 1.43
C ALA A 83 14.51 -8.31 2.37
N PHE A 84 13.74 -8.77 3.36
CA PHE A 84 13.16 -7.91 4.40
C PHE A 84 14.21 -7.15 5.23
N ARG A 85 15.48 -7.57 5.19
CA ARG A 85 16.59 -6.94 5.91
C ARG A 85 17.69 -6.41 5.00
N THR A 86 17.93 -7.06 3.87
CA THR A 86 19.12 -6.85 3.03
C THR A 86 18.85 -6.01 1.79
N HIS A 87 17.59 -5.95 1.33
CA HIS A 87 17.25 -5.20 0.13
C HIS A 87 17.26 -3.68 0.37
N ALA A 88 17.61 -2.89 -0.64
CA ALA A 88 17.74 -1.43 -0.51
C ALA A 88 16.43 -0.71 -0.14
N THR A 89 15.26 -1.21 -0.59
CA THR A 89 13.97 -0.54 -0.43
C THR A 89 12.95 -1.35 0.37
N ILE A 90 12.98 -2.68 0.31
CA ILE A 90 11.98 -3.55 0.96
C ILE A 90 11.89 -3.33 2.48
N PRO A 91 13.00 -3.17 3.24
CA PRO A 91 12.94 -2.93 4.67
C PRO A 91 12.11 -1.70 5.08
N ALA A 92 12.09 -0.65 4.26
CA ALA A 92 11.28 0.53 4.53
C ALA A 92 9.77 0.23 4.45
N TYR A 93 9.34 -0.59 3.48
CA TYR A 93 7.95 -1.05 3.39
C TYR A 93 7.57 -1.93 4.58
N VAL A 94 8.43 -2.89 4.94
CA VAL A 94 8.23 -3.78 6.10
C VAL A 94 8.04 -2.96 7.37
N LEU A 95 8.97 -2.05 7.66
CA LEU A 95 8.94 -1.19 8.84
C LEU A 95 7.67 -0.31 8.87
N GLY A 96 7.25 0.24 7.72
CA GLY A 96 6.02 1.01 7.58
C GLY A 96 4.78 0.18 7.91
N CYS A 97 4.69 -1.05 7.38
CA CYS A 97 3.62 -1.99 7.66
C CYS A 97 3.57 -2.35 9.16
N GLU A 98 4.70 -2.73 9.76
CA GLU A 98 4.79 -3.12 11.17
C GLU A 98 4.39 -1.97 12.10
N ARG A 99 4.93 -0.77 11.88
CA ARG A 99 4.58 0.42 12.68
C ARG A 99 3.09 0.74 12.61
N ARG A 100 2.50 0.66 11.42
CA ARG A 100 1.08 0.96 11.26
C ARG A 100 0.20 -0.14 11.85
N ALA A 101 0.55 -1.39 11.63
CA ALA A 101 -0.16 -2.54 12.19
C ALA A 101 -0.20 -2.48 13.73
N THR A 102 0.95 -2.25 14.37
CA THR A 102 1.05 -2.13 15.84
C THR A 102 0.15 -1.01 16.36
N LYS A 103 0.15 0.17 15.72
CA LYS A 103 -0.74 1.28 16.10
C LYS A 103 -2.23 0.94 15.98
N LEU A 104 -2.59 0.00 15.12
CA LEU A 104 -3.96 -0.45 14.90
C LEU A 104 -4.31 -1.73 15.69
N GLY A 105 -3.37 -2.27 16.49
CA GLY A 105 -3.58 -3.48 17.28
C GLY A 105 -3.41 -4.77 16.49
N TYR A 106 -2.76 -4.74 15.35
CA TYR A 106 -2.41 -5.93 14.58
C TYR A 106 -0.97 -6.34 14.82
N ASP A 107 -0.70 -7.64 14.70
CA ASP A 107 0.62 -8.25 14.73
C ASP A 107 0.87 -9.03 13.44
N PHE A 108 2.14 -9.28 13.11
CA PHE A 108 2.52 -10.02 11.90
C PHE A 108 3.19 -11.36 12.21
N ASP A 109 2.76 -12.38 11.46
CA ASP A 109 3.56 -13.57 11.20
C ASP A 109 4.24 -13.40 9.84
N HIS A 110 5.56 -13.60 9.78
CA HIS A 110 6.33 -13.47 8.55
C HIS A 110 6.38 -14.79 7.80
N PHE A 111 6.22 -14.70 6.47
CA PHE A 111 6.29 -15.83 5.54
C PHE A 111 7.19 -15.48 4.37
N TRP A 112 7.78 -16.50 3.77
CA TRP A 112 8.49 -16.37 2.51
C TRP A 112 7.74 -17.11 1.41
N LEU A 113 7.40 -16.40 0.31
CA LEU A 113 6.56 -16.93 -0.76
C LEU A 113 7.19 -18.15 -1.45
N HIS A 114 8.50 -18.18 -1.52
CA HIS A 114 9.29 -19.22 -2.19
C HIS A 114 9.86 -20.27 -1.23
N ASP A 115 9.32 -20.39 0.00
CA ASP A 115 9.77 -21.38 0.97
C ASP A 115 9.48 -22.80 0.44
N PRO A 116 10.53 -23.62 0.14
CA PRO A 116 10.34 -24.95 -0.41
C PRO A 116 9.66 -25.92 0.57
N LYS A 117 9.61 -25.57 1.86
CA LYS A 117 8.93 -26.36 2.89
C LYS A 117 7.41 -26.13 2.92
N LEU A 118 6.93 -25.03 2.29
CA LEU A 118 5.52 -24.67 2.25
C LEU A 118 4.89 -25.12 0.95
N LYS A 119 4.26 -26.31 0.97
CA LYS A 119 3.48 -26.81 -0.16
C LYS A 119 2.21 -25.97 -0.37
N ALA A 120 1.78 -25.80 -1.61
CA ALA A 120 0.60 -25.00 -1.98
C ALA A 120 -0.65 -25.36 -1.16
N GLU A 121 -0.90 -26.65 -0.98
CA GLU A 121 -2.06 -27.18 -0.28
C GLU A 121 -2.03 -26.86 1.25
N SER A 122 -0.85 -26.56 1.78
CA SER A 122 -0.65 -26.29 3.21
C SER A 122 -0.88 -24.82 3.58
N TRP A 123 -0.76 -23.90 2.64
CA TRP A 123 -0.82 -22.46 2.92
C TRP A 123 -2.10 -22.05 3.66
N ILE A 124 -3.28 -22.37 3.11
CA ILE A 124 -4.57 -22.00 3.71
C ILE A 124 -4.71 -22.57 5.11
N ARG A 125 -4.34 -23.85 5.29
CA ARG A 125 -4.39 -24.51 6.60
C ARG A 125 -3.48 -23.82 7.61
N ILE A 126 -2.22 -23.54 7.25
CA ILE A 126 -1.25 -22.88 8.12
C ILE A 126 -1.73 -21.47 8.51
N LEU A 127 -2.15 -20.67 7.54
CA LEU A 127 -2.65 -19.32 7.80
C LEU A 127 -3.87 -19.34 8.74
N ARG A 128 -4.82 -20.25 8.52
CA ARG A 128 -5.99 -20.43 9.40
C ARG A 128 -5.61 -20.87 10.81
N THR A 129 -4.73 -21.87 10.95
CA THR A 129 -4.26 -22.36 12.24
C THR A 129 -3.52 -21.29 13.05
N ARG A 130 -2.79 -20.40 12.38
CA ARG A 130 -2.14 -19.24 13.01
C ARG A 130 -3.08 -18.06 13.27
N GLY A 131 -4.34 -18.16 12.93
CA GLY A 131 -5.34 -17.11 13.16
C GLY A 131 -5.19 -15.89 12.26
N ILE A 132 -4.51 -16.04 11.10
CA ILE A 132 -4.30 -14.96 10.14
C ILE A 132 -5.63 -14.49 9.56
N LYS A 133 -5.85 -13.16 9.55
CA LYS A 133 -7.08 -12.51 9.07
C LYS A 133 -6.89 -11.75 7.76
N GLY A 134 -5.68 -11.52 7.33
CA GLY A 134 -5.36 -10.85 6.08
C GLY A 134 -3.88 -10.96 5.74
N ILE A 135 -3.54 -10.62 4.53
CA ILE A 135 -2.20 -10.80 3.95
C ILE A 135 -1.71 -9.49 3.37
N ILE A 136 -0.47 -9.14 3.67
CA ILE A 136 0.28 -8.08 2.98
C ILE A 136 1.45 -8.74 2.25
N VAL A 137 1.54 -8.55 0.94
CA VAL A 137 2.64 -9.05 0.10
C VAL A 137 3.61 -7.91 -0.18
N VAL A 138 4.89 -8.14 0.08
CA VAL A 138 5.97 -7.15 -0.09
C VAL A 138 7.11 -7.76 -0.89
N GLY A 139 7.74 -6.96 -1.75
CA GLY A 139 8.98 -7.36 -2.40
C GLY A 139 8.82 -8.07 -3.74
N MET A 140 7.76 -7.80 -4.46
CA MET A 140 7.62 -8.22 -5.86
C MET A 140 8.54 -7.36 -6.74
N MET A 141 9.67 -7.93 -7.18
CA MET A 141 10.72 -7.20 -7.94
C MET A 141 10.99 -7.80 -9.33
N ASP A 142 10.51 -9.01 -9.60
CA ASP A 142 10.77 -9.69 -10.86
C ASP A 142 9.57 -9.65 -11.80
N GLN A 143 8.37 -9.76 -11.26
CA GLN A 143 7.13 -9.83 -12.02
C GLN A 143 5.95 -9.32 -11.19
N ASN A 144 4.87 -8.92 -11.86
CA ASN A 144 3.64 -8.47 -11.22
C ASN A 144 2.52 -9.52 -11.21
N HIS A 145 2.90 -10.79 -11.29
CA HIS A 145 1.99 -11.95 -11.20
C HIS A 145 2.35 -12.77 -9.97
N LEU A 146 1.34 -13.15 -9.21
CA LEU A 146 1.51 -14.09 -8.10
C LEU A 146 1.46 -15.54 -8.61
N PRO A 147 2.08 -16.49 -7.89
CA PRO A 147 2.10 -17.89 -8.33
C PRO A 147 0.69 -18.45 -8.54
N PRO A 148 0.35 -19.00 -9.73
CA PRO A 148 -1.00 -19.51 -10.04
C PRO A 148 -1.45 -20.62 -9.08
N HIS A 149 -0.52 -21.45 -8.61
CA HIS A 149 -0.81 -22.55 -7.67
C HIS A 149 -1.22 -22.05 -6.26
N LEU A 150 -1.02 -20.76 -5.95
CA LEU A 150 -1.48 -20.14 -4.70
C LEU A 150 -2.77 -19.33 -4.88
N ARG A 151 -3.44 -19.39 -6.02
CA ARG A 151 -4.67 -18.63 -6.30
C ARG A 151 -5.70 -18.76 -5.18
N ALA A 152 -5.94 -19.96 -4.68
CA ALA A 152 -6.89 -20.21 -3.59
C ALA A 152 -6.55 -19.46 -2.30
N VAL A 153 -5.28 -19.13 -2.04
CA VAL A 153 -4.86 -18.32 -0.88
C VAL A 153 -5.37 -16.89 -1.02
N TRP A 154 -5.16 -16.31 -2.22
CA TRP A 154 -5.54 -14.93 -2.52
C TRP A 154 -7.07 -14.74 -2.59
N GLU A 155 -7.80 -15.79 -2.94
CA GLU A 155 -9.27 -15.81 -2.92
C GLU A 155 -9.85 -16.04 -1.52
N THR A 156 -9.09 -16.69 -0.63
CA THR A 156 -9.56 -17.03 0.73
C THR A 156 -9.35 -15.89 1.72
N PHE A 157 -8.28 -15.12 1.57
CA PHE A 157 -7.90 -14.07 2.52
C PHE A 157 -7.94 -12.69 1.86
N PRO A 158 -8.37 -11.62 2.59
CA PRO A 158 -8.14 -10.26 2.15
C PRO A 158 -6.65 -10.02 1.94
N CYS A 159 -6.26 -9.57 0.74
CA CYS A 159 -4.87 -9.38 0.34
C CYS A 159 -4.60 -7.97 -0.17
N VAL A 160 -3.44 -7.42 0.23
CA VAL A 160 -2.90 -6.16 -0.29
C VAL A 160 -1.45 -6.40 -0.71
N VAL A 161 -1.06 -5.83 -1.85
CA VAL A 161 0.33 -5.83 -2.32
C VAL A 161 0.94 -4.45 -2.15
N THR A 162 2.20 -4.38 -1.74
CA THR A 162 2.91 -3.11 -1.64
C THR A 162 4.02 -3.00 -2.68
N GLY A 163 4.25 -1.77 -3.15
CA GLY A 163 5.35 -1.43 -4.07
C GLY A 163 5.01 -1.55 -5.55
N VAL A 164 4.22 -2.54 -5.94
CA VAL A 164 3.80 -2.72 -7.33
C VAL A 164 2.33 -3.15 -7.42
N ARG A 165 1.71 -2.95 -8.57
CA ARG A 165 0.38 -3.44 -8.87
C ARG A 165 0.46 -4.86 -9.43
N THR A 166 -0.30 -5.81 -8.85
CA THR A 166 -0.44 -7.15 -9.44
C THR A 166 -1.51 -7.16 -10.52
N ARG A 167 -1.28 -7.97 -11.57
CA ARG A 167 -2.21 -8.15 -12.68
C ARG A 167 -2.98 -9.45 -12.60
N ASP A 168 -2.34 -10.52 -12.14
CA ASP A 168 -2.97 -11.83 -11.99
C ASP A 168 -2.48 -12.50 -10.68
N PRO A 169 -3.39 -12.64 -9.69
CA PRO A 169 -4.69 -11.97 -9.61
C PRO A 169 -4.53 -10.45 -9.39
N ALA A 170 -5.51 -9.67 -9.83
CA ALA A 170 -5.57 -8.25 -9.53
C ALA A 170 -5.99 -8.06 -8.08
N LEU A 171 -5.05 -7.68 -7.22
CA LEU A 171 -5.28 -7.41 -5.80
C LEU A 171 -5.30 -5.92 -5.52
N SER A 172 -5.85 -5.56 -4.36
CA SER A 172 -5.66 -4.20 -3.82
C SER A 172 -4.17 -3.93 -3.64
N PHE A 173 -3.73 -2.71 -3.91
CA PHE A 173 -2.32 -2.37 -3.80
C PHE A 173 -2.08 -0.98 -3.21
N SER A 174 -0.90 -0.81 -2.63
CA SER A 174 -0.39 0.48 -2.18
C SER A 174 1.04 0.64 -2.70
N CYS A 175 1.30 1.68 -3.48
CA CYS A 175 2.64 1.95 -4.00
C CYS A 175 2.89 3.46 -4.08
N VAL A 176 4.15 3.82 -4.27
CA VAL A 176 4.54 5.17 -4.67
C VAL A 176 3.94 5.47 -6.05
N ASP A 177 3.50 6.70 -6.28
CA ASP A 177 3.18 7.14 -7.62
C ASP A 177 4.48 7.42 -8.40
N HIS A 178 4.92 6.38 -9.12
CA HIS A 178 6.17 6.44 -9.90
C HIS A 178 6.11 7.48 -11.04
N HIS A 179 4.91 7.75 -11.56
CA HIS A 179 4.72 8.77 -12.57
C HIS A 179 4.95 10.17 -11.98
N ASP A 180 4.25 10.51 -10.91
CA ASP A 180 4.37 11.81 -10.25
C ASP A 180 5.79 12.04 -9.70
N LEU A 181 6.39 11.01 -9.08
CA LEU A 181 7.79 11.06 -8.63
C LEU A 181 8.76 11.44 -9.75
N THR A 182 8.56 10.89 -10.95
CA THR A 182 9.41 11.19 -12.10
C THR A 182 9.19 12.60 -12.62
N LEU A 183 7.93 13.06 -12.68
CA LEU A 183 7.60 14.44 -13.04
C LEU A 183 8.25 15.44 -12.08
N GLN A 184 8.10 15.23 -10.78
CA GLN A 184 8.69 16.10 -9.76
C GLN A 184 10.23 16.13 -9.87
N ALA A 185 10.88 14.97 -10.05
CA ALA A 185 12.32 14.92 -10.23
C ALA A 185 12.79 15.67 -11.50
N PHE A 186 12.03 15.54 -12.59
CA PHE A 186 12.30 16.25 -13.83
C PHE A 186 12.14 17.76 -13.69
N GLU A 187 11.04 18.22 -13.08
CA GLU A 187 10.78 19.64 -12.83
C GLU A 187 11.84 20.26 -11.91
N GLN A 188 12.26 19.54 -10.89
CA GLN A 188 13.33 19.98 -10.00
C GLN A 188 14.67 20.09 -10.74
N ALA A 189 14.99 19.17 -11.64
CA ALA A 189 16.18 19.27 -12.47
C ALA A 189 16.17 20.54 -13.35
N LEU A 190 15.03 20.85 -13.98
CA LEU A 190 14.88 22.09 -14.75
C LEU A 190 14.99 23.34 -13.87
N ALA A 191 14.38 23.32 -12.68
CA ALA A 191 14.45 24.44 -11.74
C ALA A 191 15.88 24.72 -11.24
N LEU A 192 16.72 23.69 -11.16
CA LEU A 192 18.15 23.79 -10.86
C LEU A 192 19.00 24.28 -12.05
N GLY A 193 18.37 24.52 -13.22
CA GLY A 193 19.04 25.06 -14.40
C GLY A 193 19.50 24.03 -15.42
N TYR A 194 19.33 22.73 -15.16
CA TYR A 194 19.65 21.69 -16.15
C TYR A 194 18.73 21.79 -17.36
N GLN A 195 19.27 21.51 -18.53
CA GLN A 195 18.58 21.71 -19.80
C GLN A 195 18.22 20.40 -20.51
N ARG A 196 18.91 19.31 -20.17
CA ARG A 196 18.83 18.01 -20.83
C ARG A 196 18.72 16.86 -19.83
N PRO A 197 17.70 16.87 -18.94
CA PRO A 197 17.51 15.78 -17.99
C PRO A 197 17.24 14.46 -18.71
N ALA A 198 17.87 13.38 -18.25
CA ALA A 198 17.68 12.05 -18.79
C ALA A 198 17.34 11.02 -17.72
N LEU A 199 16.43 10.11 -18.04
CA LEU A 199 16.09 8.96 -17.19
C LEU A 199 17.06 7.81 -17.49
N VAL A 200 17.64 7.25 -16.41
CA VAL A 200 18.51 6.06 -16.49
C VAL A 200 17.93 4.98 -15.59
N LEU A 201 17.48 3.89 -16.18
CA LEU A 201 16.61 2.92 -15.55
C LEU A 201 16.83 1.52 -16.14
N ASP A 202 16.40 0.48 -15.44
CA ASP A 202 16.30 -0.87 -15.97
C ASP A 202 14.92 -1.12 -16.57
N GLU A 203 14.89 -1.71 -17.77
CA GLU A 203 13.65 -2.03 -18.49
C GLU A 203 12.72 -2.93 -17.68
N ARG A 204 13.28 -3.85 -16.88
CA ARG A 204 12.49 -4.76 -16.05
C ARG A 204 11.71 -4.01 -14.98
N ILE A 205 12.34 -3.04 -14.32
CA ILE A 205 11.69 -2.21 -13.30
C ILE A 205 10.61 -1.33 -13.93
N ASP A 206 10.90 -0.73 -15.08
CA ASP A 206 9.90 0.09 -15.77
C ASP A 206 8.67 -0.74 -16.19
N ARG A 207 8.88 -1.92 -16.76
CA ARG A 207 7.78 -2.86 -17.07
C ARG A 207 7.01 -3.31 -15.84
N LEU A 208 7.70 -3.54 -14.72
CA LEU A 208 7.06 -3.96 -13.46
C LEU A 208 6.06 -2.91 -12.96
N VAL A 209 6.37 -1.63 -13.16
CA VAL A 209 5.49 -0.49 -12.83
C VAL A 209 4.70 0.03 -14.04
N GLU A 210 4.54 -0.79 -15.08
CA GLU A 210 3.68 -0.52 -16.23
C GLU A 210 4.12 0.70 -17.07
N GLY A 211 5.43 0.97 -17.16
CA GLY A 211 5.99 2.08 -17.92
C GLY A 211 5.79 3.45 -17.27
N ARG A 212 5.52 3.50 -15.97
CA ARG A 212 5.21 4.77 -15.28
C ARG A 212 6.40 5.71 -15.22
N PHE A 213 7.62 5.21 -15.13
CA PHE A 213 8.82 6.05 -15.17
C PHE A 213 9.07 6.60 -16.58
N SER A 214 9.14 5.72 -17.57
CA SER A 214 9.40 6.14 -18.96
C SER A 214 8.26 6.96 -19.54
N GLY A 215 7.00 6.62 -19.25
CA GLY A 215 5.82 7.37 -19.67
C GLY A 215 5.79 8.79 -19.10
N ALA A 216 6.13 8.96 -17.81
CA ALA A 216 6.25 10.27 -17.18
C ALA A 216 7.35 11.11 -17.83
N MET A 217 8.53 10.49 -18.07
CA MET A 217 9.64 11.17 -18.72
C MET A 217 9.30 11.63 -20.13
N LEU A 218 8.64 10.78 -20.93
CA LEU A 218 8.15 11.15 -22.27
C LEU A 218 7.17 12.32 -22.23
N SER A 219 6.21 12.27 -21.31
CA SER A 219 5.22 13.34 -21.12
C SER A 219 5.90 14.66 -20.73
N ALA A 220 6.80 14.62 -19.75
CA ALA A 220 7.52 15.81 -19.28
C ALA A 220 8.35 16.45 -20.40
N GLN A 221 9.00 15.65 -21.23
CA GLN A 221 9.83 16.14 -22.33
C GLN A 221 9.05 16.73 -23.51
N GLN A 222 7.75 16.46 -23.62
CA GLN A 222 6.94 17.04 -24.72
C GLN A 222 6.96 18.57 -24.72
N ASN A 223 7.10 19.19 -23.55
CA ASN A 223 7.16 20.64 -23.41
C ASN A 223 8.57 21.22 -23.66
N LEU A 224 9.59 20.39 -23.88
CA LEU A 224 10.92 20.81 -24.23
C LEU A 224 11.11 20.94 -25.75
N PRO A 225 11.97 21.85 -26.22
CA PRO A 225 12.46 21.85 -27.59
C PRO A 225 13.08 20.50 -27.96
N ALA A 226 12.91 20.06 -29.21
CA ALA A 226 13.38 18.73 -29.67
C ALA A 226 14.87 18.46 -29.39
N ASN A 227 15.73 19.47 -29.52
CA ASN A 227 17.17 19.37 -29.27
C ASN A 227 17.52 19.19 -27.77
N ARG A 228 16.59 19.40 -26.85
CA ARG A 228 16.76 19.16 -25.41
C ARG A 228 16.19 17.83 -24.94
N ARG A 229 15.43 17.13 -25.77
CA ARG A 229 14.82 15.84 -25.42
C ARG A 229 15.87 14.74 -25.48
N VAL A 230 15.99 13.99 -24.38
CA VAL A 230 16.95 12.88 -24.27
C VAL A 230 16.17 11.58 -24.09
N PRO A 231 16.34 10.58 -24.97
CA PRO A 231 15.69 9.29 -24.79
C PRO A 231 16.20 8.59 -23.51
N ALA A 232 15.32 7.94 -22.80
CA ALA A 232 15.70 7.21 -21.59
C ALA A 232 16.70 6.08 -21.90
N PHE A 233 17.69 5.90 -21.00
CA PHE A 233 18.56 4.73 -21.03
C PHE A 233 17.96 3.65 -20.14
N ILE A 234 17.42 2.59 -20.73
CA ILE A 234 16.68 1.53 -20.02
C ILE A 234 17.44 0.19 -19.96
N GLN A 235 18.74 0.19 -20.20
CA GLN A 235 19.56 -1.02 -20.33
C GLN A 235 20.62 -1.15 -19.24
N ILE A 236 20.31 -0.74 -18.01
CA ILE A 236 21.28 -0.78 -16.89
C ILE A 236 21.82 -2.20 -16.68
N ASP A 237 20.99 -3.22 -16.68
CA ASP A 237 21.44 -4.61 -16.43
C ASP A 237 22.43 -5.08 -17.48
N ARG A 238 22.25 -4.71 -18.76
CA ARG A 238 23.23 -4.98 -19.82
C ARG A 238 24.50 -4.16 -19.64
N ALA A 239 24.37 -2.90 -19.26
CA ALA A 239 25.51 -2.02 -19.05
C ALA A 239 26.37 -2.41 -17.86
N ARG A 240 25.87 -3.20 -16.91
CA ARG A 240 26.68 -3.80 -15.82
C ARG A 240 27.81 -4.67 -16.35
N THR A 241 27.57 -5.38 -17.45
CA THR A 241 28.57 -6.26 -18.11
C THR A 241 29.26 -5.57 -19.29
N ASP A 242 28.59 -4.65 -19.99
CA ASP A 242 29.16 -3.89 -21.09
C ASP A 242 28.86 -2.39 -20.94
N ARG A 243 29.74 -1.68 -20.22
CA ARG A 243 29.62 -0.24 -19.99
C ARG A 243 29.64 0.59 -21.27
N LYS A 244 30.20 0.07 -22.38
CA LYS A 244 30.22 0.77 -23.67
C LYS A 244 28.81 1.10 -24.17
N LEU A 245 27.78 0.34 -23.75
CA LEU A 245 26.40 0.65 -24.10
C LEU A 245 25.96 1.98 -23.48
N PHE A 246 26.29 2.19 -22.20
CA PHE A 246 25.96 3.44 -21.50
C PHE A 246 26.76 4.61 -22.07
N HIS A 247 28.09 4.47 -22.28
CA HIS A 247 28.94 5.55 -22.80
C HIS A 247 28.51 5.98 -24.20
N ARG A 248 28.24 5.03 -25.12
CA ARG A 248 27.72 5.36 -26.45
C ARG A 248 26.43 6.16 -26.42
N TRP A 249 25.52 5.80 -25.54
CA TRP A 249 24.24 6.53 -25.33
C TRP A 249 24.55 7.92 -24.75
N PHE A 250 25.37 7.99 -23.71
CA PHE A 250 25.75 9.24 -23.05
C PHE A 250 26.41 10.23 -24.00
N ASP A 251 27.40 9.77 -24.73
CA ASP A 251 28.16 10.59 -25.73
C ASP A 251 27.27 11.06 -26.87
N ARG A 252 26.35 10.21 -27.31
CA ARG A 252 25.40 10.58 -28.38
C ARG A 252 24.40 11.63 -27.95
N HIS A 253 23.88 11.49 -26.72
CA HIS A 253 22.74 12.29 -26.27
C HIS A 253 23.12 13.42 -25.32
N GLN A 254 24.32 13.42 -24.76
CA GLN A 254 24.88 14.49 -23.93
C GLN A 254 23.90 15.01 -22.87
N PRO A 255 23.33 14.15 -21.97
CA PRO A 255 22.52 14.64 -20.88
C PRO A 255 23.36 15.45 -19.91
N ASP A 256 22.80 16.49 -19.30
CA ASP A 256 23.49 17.30 -18.29
C ASP A 256 23.11 16.92 -16.86
N VAL A 257 22.04 16.13 -16.68
CA VAL A 257 21.67 15.49 -15.42
C VAL A 257 21.00 14.14 -15.64
N LEU A 258 21.29 13.17 -14.76
CA LEU A 258 20.72 11.84 -14.80
C LEU A 258 19.76 11.62 -13.64
N LEU A 259 18.52 11.25 -13.95
CA LEU A 259 17.52 10.80 -12.98
C LEU A 259 17.58 9.27 -12.93
N SER A 260 17.99 8.70 -11.79
CA SER A 260 18.19 7.25 -11.67
C SER A 260 17.80 6.72 -10.30
N LEU A 261 17.32 5.47 -10.27
CA LEU A 261 17.12 4.70 -9.05
C LEU A 261 18.40 3.97 -8.59
N TYR A 262 19.49 4.04 -9.36
CA TYR A 262 20.65 3.16 -9.21
C TYR A 262 21.94 3.94 -9.00
N ASN A 263 22.58 3.74 -7.86
CA ASN A 263 23.87 4.35 -7.53
C ASN A 263 25.02 3.83 -8.43
N ILE A 264 24.84 2.68 -9.08
CA ILE A 264 25.88 2.09 -9.95
C ILE A 264 26.23 2.94 -11.17
N VAL A 265 25.36 3.89 -11.51
CA VAL A 265 25.59 4.81 -12.65
C VAL A 265 26.72 5.82 -12.34
N PHE A 266 26.90 6.22 -11.07
CA PHE A 266 27.94 7.21 -10.70
C PHE A 266 29.38 6.83 -11.09
N PRO A 267 29.84 5.57 -10.84
CA PRO A 267 31.16 5.16 -11.31
C PRO A 267 31.32 5.13 -12.83
N TRP A 268 30.23 5.13 -13.59
CA TRP A 268 30.29 5.09 -15.05
C TRP A 268 30.49 6.48 -15.66
N LEU A 269 30.30 7.55 -14.89
CA LEU A 269 30.51 8.94 -15.31
C LEU A 269 31.94 9.41 -15.08
N LYS A 270 32.78 8.58 -14.46
CA LYS A 270 34.22 8.81 -14.26
C LYS A 270 35.03 8.16 -15.36
#